data_5550f431041fb132c3d9c8703bbd5aa6
#
_entry.id   5550f431041fb132c3d9c8703bbd5aa6
#
_cell.length_a   1.000
_cell.length_b   1.000
_cell.length_c   1.000
_cell.angle_alpha   90.00
_cell.angle_beta   90.00
_cell.angle_gamma   90.00
#
_symmetry.space_group_name_H-M   'P 1'
#
loop_
_entity.id
_entity.type
_entity.pdbx_description
1 polymer ?
#
loop_
_entity_poly.entity_id
_entity_poly.type
_entity_poly.pdbx_seq_one_letter_code
_entity_poly.pdbx_strand_id
1 'polypeptide(L)'
;MKFMKKEYLQRKTRERGQASWVLGLFLILFLAILLCMQLQVALYRESAMYMEDALALSNLASAVIDIEEYGITQKVLITDPEQAYERYCHALRENLGLDNHFMAQNRRMISGQVEIQNYTIYNVTSDLVEIWQRDRDGTVSVWSGNVGNVHAPNGQLIEETGVYSE
;
A
#
# COMPACT_ATOMS: atom_id res chain seq x y z
N MET A 1 -16.17 -74.09 1.74
CA MET A 1 -15.01 -73.24 1.35
C MET A 1 -15.37 -72.02 0.45
N LYS A 2 -16.40 -72.07 -0.40
CA LYS A 2 -16.83 -70.92 -1.25
C LYS A 2 -17.50 -69.76 -0.45
N PHE A 3 -18.22 -70.01 0.65
CA PHE A 3 -18.88 -68.99 1.45
C PHE A 3 -17.93 -68.04 2.17
N MET A 4 -16.89 -68.56 2.81
CA MET A 4 -15.87 -67.74 3.52
C MET A 4 -15.10 -66.80 2.60
N LYS A 5 -14.84 -67.20 1.34
CA LYS A 5 -14.13 -66.37 0.36
C LYS A 5 -14.98 -65.17 -0.13
N LYS A 6 -16.31 -65.33 -0.16
CA LYS A 6 -17.25 -64.28 -0.55
C LYS A 6 -17.40 -63.21 0.54
N GLU A 7 -17.46 -63.61 1.82
CA GLU A 7 -17.49 -62.65 2.94
C GLU A 7 -16.17 -61.88 3.09
N TYR A 8 -15.04 -62.53 2.89
CA TYR A 8 -13.75 -61.87 2.92
C TYR A 8 -13.59 -60.83 1.82
N LEU A 9 -14.05 -61.11 0.62
CA LEU A 9 -14.05 -60.15 -0.51
C LEU A 9 -14.98 -58.99 -0.29
N GLN A 10 -16.20 -59.20 0.26
CA GLN A 10 -17.15 -58.13 0.61
C GLN A 10 -16.60 -57.22 1.70
N ARG A 11 -15.92 -57.78 2.72
CA ARG A 11 -15.31 -56.98 3.80
C ARG A 11 -14.19 -56.10 3.26
N LYS A 12 -13.33 -56.65 2.41
CA LYS A 12 -12.20 -55.92 1.79
C LYS A 12 -12.65 -54.79 0.84
N THR A 13 -13.77 -54.97 0.11
CA THR A 13 -14.34 -53.89 -0.74
C THR A 13 -15.00 -52.78 0.09
N ARG A 14 -15.64 -53.14 1.24
CA ARG A 14 -16.24 -52.18 2.15
C ARG A 14 -15.20 -51.32 2.86
N GLU A 15 -14.08 -51.91 3.30
CA GLU A 15 -12.96 -51.17 3.92
C GLU A 15 -12.28 -50.22 2.94
N ARG A 16 -12.13 -50.59 1.66
CA ARG A 16 -11.59 -49.76 0.60
C ARG A 16 -12.52 -48.57 0.30
N GLY A 17 -13.83 -48.78 0.32
CA GLY A 17 -14.81 -47.71 0.11
C GLY A 17 -14.79 -46.67 1.22
N GLN A 18 -14.61 -47.11 2.49
CA GLN A 18 -14.50 -46.18 3.64
C GLN A 18 -13.21 -45.35 3.60
N ALA A 19 -12.08 -45.97 3.26
CA ALA A 19 -10.80 -45.24 3.13
C ALA A 19 -10.86 -44.18 2.02
N SER A 20 -11.49 -44.51 0.88
CA SER A 20 -11.64 -43.59 -0.22
C SER A 20 -12.51 -42.38 0.12
N TRP A 21 -13.60 -42.59 0.90
CA TRP A 21 -14.48 -41.52 1.33
C TRP A 21 -13.78 -40.56 2.30
N VAL A 22 -13.03 -41.08 3.26
CA VAL A 22 -12.24 -40.26 4.20
C VAL A 22 -11.19 -39.44 3.45
N LEU A 23 -10.49 -40.04 2.49
CA LEU A 23 -9.48 -39.36 1.68
C LEU A 23 -10.11 -38.25 0.82
N GLY A 24 -11.32 -38.48 0.28
CA GLY A 24 -12.10 -37.47 -0.44
C GLY A 24 -12.46 -36.27 0.45
N LEU A 25 -12.86 -36.54 1.69
CA LEU A 25 -13.19 -35.49 2.66
C LEU A 25 -11.95 -34.64 3.02
N PHE A 26 -10.81 -35.28 3.25
CA PHE A 26 -9.55 -34.58 3.48
C PHE A 26 -9.16 -33.70 2.29
N LEU A 27 -9.33 -34.19 1.06
CA LEU A 27 -9.04 -33.41 -0.16
C LEU A 27 -9.92 -32.16 -0.25
N ILE A 28 -11.21 -32.30 0.04
CA ILE A 28 -12.17 -31.15 0.01
C ILE A 28 -11.76 -30.12 1.07
N LEU A 29 -11.44 -30.55 2.29
CA LEU A 29 -10.97 -29.64 3.35
C LEU A 29 -9.69 -28.95 2.97
N PHE A 30 -8.75 -29.66 2.40
CA PHE A 30 -7.47 -29.09 1.93
C PHE A 30 -7.69 -28.04 0.84
N LEU A 31 -8.54 -28.32 -0.16
CA LEU A 31 -8.90 -27.36 -1.19
C LEU A 31 -9.62 -26.15 -0.63
N ALA A 32 -10.51 -26.32 0.34
CA ALA A 32 -11.19 -25.22 1.00
C ALA A 32 -10.20 -24.29 1.73
N ILE A 33 -9.23 -24.85 2.44
CA ILE A 33 -8.16 -24.08 3.10
C ILE A 33 -7.34 -23.28 2.07
N LEU A 34 -6.94 -23.93 0.96
CA LEU A 34 -6.20 -23.26 -0.10
C LEU A 34 -6.99 -22.09 -0.71
N LEU A 35 -8.29 -22.27 -0.95
CA LEU A 35 -9.16 -21.20 -1.45
C LEU A 35 -9.27 -20.04 -0.45
N CYS A 36 -9.42 -20.34 0.84
CA CYS A 36 -9.44 -19.30 1.88
C CYS A 36 -8.11 -18.52 1.93
N MET A 37 -6.97 -19.21 1.82
CA MET A 37 -5.67 -18.54 1.79
C MET A 37 -5.54 -17.63 0.55
N GLN A 38 -5.98 -18.08 -0.61
CA GLN A 38 -5.94 -17.27 -1.84
C GLN A 38 -6.83 -16.02 -1.74
N LEU A 39 -8.03 -16.16 -1.15
CA LEU A 39 -8.89 -15.03 -0.88
C LEU A 39 -8.24 -14.00 0.05
N GLN A 40 -7.61 -14.46 1.13
CA GLN A 40 -6.90 -13.54 2.05
C GLN A 40 -5.77 -12.80 1.37
N VAL A 41 -4.97 -13.47 0.52
CA VAL A 41 -3.90 -12.84 -0.24
C VAL A 41 -4.46 -11.81 -1.24
N ALA A 42 -5.58 -12.13 -1.90
CA ALA A 42 -6.23 -11.19 -2.83
C ALA A 42 -6.72 -9.93 -2.12
N LEU A 43 -7.40 -10.09 -0.97
CA LEU A 43 -7.87 -8.97 -0.14
C LEU A 43 -6.71 -8.10 0.36
N TYR A 44 -5.60 -8.72 0.76
CA TYR A 44 -4.42 -7.99 1.20
C TYR A 44 -3.80 -7.16 0.07
N ARG A 45 -3.70 -7.73 -1.14
CA ARG A 45 -3.20 -7.00 -2.31
C ARG A 45 -4.11 -5.83 -2.70
N GLU A 46 -5.42 -6.03 -2.65
CA GLU A 46 -6.39 -4.98 -2.93
C GLU A 46 -6.26 -3.82 -1.92
N SER A 47 -6.11 -4.13 -0.63
CA SER A 47 -5.88 -3.11 0.40
C SER A 47 -4.56 -2.37 0.19
N ALA A 48 -3.48 -3.06 -0.19
CA ALA A 48 -2.20 -2.43 -0.46
C ALA A 48 -2.27 -1.47 -1.66
N MET A 49 -2.86 -1.91 -2.78
CA MET A 49 -3.07 -1.05 -3.95
C MET A 49 -3.94 0.18 -3.62
N TYR A 50 -5.01 -0.02 -2.83
CA TYR A 50 -5.85 1.10 -2.39
C TYR A 50 -5.07 2.13 -1.57
N MET A 51 -4.17 1.69 -0.69
CA MET A 51 -3.31 2.60 0.08
C MET A 51 -2.30 3.33 -0.82
N GLU A 52 -1.66 2.62 -1.76
CA GLU A 52 -0.73 3.22 -2.73
C GLU A 52 -1.43 4.30 -3.58
N ASP A 53 -2.61 4.01 -4.08
CA ASP A 53 -3.40 4.96 -4.87
C ASP A 53 -3.80 6.18 -4.03
N ALA A 54 -4.23 5.98 -2.79
CA ALA A 54 -4.59 7.08 -1.88
C ALA A 54 -3.40 7.96 -1.54
N LEU A 55 -2.21 7.37 -1.31
CA LEU A 55 -0.96 8.11 -1.10
C LEU A 55 -0.58 8.91 -2.35
N ALA A 56 -0.62 8.28 -3.54
CA ALA A 56 -0.30 8.95 -4.80
C ALA A 56 -1.24 10.14 -5.08
N LEU A 57 -2.54 9.96 -4.88
CA LEU A 57 -3.53 11.04 -5.03
C LEU A 57 -3.33 12.15 -4.01
N SER A 58 -2.97 11.82 -2.78
CA SER A 58 -2.71 12.81 -1.72
C SER A 58 -1.43 13.60 -2.00
N ASN A 59 -0.38 12.95 -2.49
CA ASN A 59 0.84 13.63 -2.95
C ASN A 59 0.54 14.56 -4.12
N LEU A 60 -0.24 14.12 -5.09
CA LEU A 60 -0.64 14.96 -6.24
C LEU A 60 -1.47 16.18 -5.78
N ALA A 61 -2.40 15.99 -4.84
CA ALA A 61 -3.21 17.09 -4.30
C ALA A 61 -2.38 18.13 -3.54
N SER A 62 -1.25 17.71 -2.95
CA SER A 62 -0.33 18.60 -2.23
C SER A 62 0.68 19.31 -3.14
N ALA A 63 0.98 18.75 -4.31
CA ALA A 63 1.94 19.28 -5.27
C ALA A 63 1.38 20.49 -6.05
N VAL A 64 0.91 21.49 -5.32
CA VAL A 64 0.39 22.73 -5.92
C VAL A 64 1.53 23.66 -6.22
N ILE A 65 1.74 23.88 -7.51
CA ILE A 65 2.75 24.80 -8.05
C ILE A 65 2.34 26.25 -7.83
N ASP A 66 3.32 27.07 -7.54
CA ASP A 66 3.16 28.52 -7.56
C ASP A 66 3.04 29.02 -9.01
N ILE A 67 1.82 29.37 -9.40
CA ILE A 67 1.51 29.84 -10.78
C ILE A 67 2.16 31.19 -11.06
N GLU A 68 2.29 32.06 -10.05
CA GLU A 68 2.89 33.38 -10.19
C GLU A 68 4.39 33.26 -10.43
N GLU A 69 5.07 32.44 -9.62
CA GLU A 69 6.49 32.13 -9.79
C GLU A 69 6.75 31.41 -11.13
N TYR A 70 5.89 30.47 -11.51
CA TYR A 70 5.97 29.80 -12.81
C TYR A 70 5.83 30.78 -13.98
N GLY A 71 4.92 31.78 -13.88
CA GLY A 71 4.74 32.79 -14.92
C GLY A 71 5.97 33.65 -15.13
N ILE A 72 6.76 33.89 -14.08
CA ILE A 72 7.97 34.72 -14.11
C ILE A 72 9.20 33.92 -14.52
N THR A 73 9.39 32.76 -13.91
CA THR A 73 10.66 32.00 -13.99
C THR A 73 10.56 30.75 -14.86
N GLN A 74 9.36 30.31 -15.23
CA GLN A 74 9.06 29.04 -15.89
C GLN A 74 9.53 27.82 -15.08
N LYS A 75 9.76 27.97 -13.77
CA LYS A 75 10.15 26.90 -12.87
C LYS A 75 8.92 26.36 -12.13
N VAL A 76 8.81 25.04 -12.08
CA VAL A 76 7.78 24.34 -11.32
C VAL A 76 8.31 24.19 -9.89
N LEU A 77 7.85 25.00 -8.96
CA LEU A 77 8.28 24.99 -7.56
C LEU A 77 7.07 24.94 -6.62
N ILE A 78 7.24 24.27 -5.49
CA ILE A 78 6.30 24.29 -4.36
C ILE A 78 6.88 25.25 -3.33
N THR A 79 6.39 26.47 -3.30
CA THR A 79 6.96 27.59 -2.52
C THR A 79 6.47 27.61 -1.06
N ASP A 80 5.32 27.01 -0.78
CA ASP A 80 4.76 26.90 0.58
C ASP A 80 4.67 25.44 1.03
N PRO A 81 5.75 24.88 1.61
CA PRO A 81 5.80 23.48 2.05
C PRO A 81 4.80 23.17 3.17
N GLU A 82 4.53 24.09 4.08
CA GLU A 82 3.58 23.88 5.17
C GLU A 82 2.15 23.76 4.63
N GLN A 83 1.75 24.65 3.73
CA GLN A 83 0.44 24.57 3.09
C GLN A 83 0.31 23.29 2.23
N ALA A 84 1.38 22.88 1.55
CA ALA A 84 1.42 21.63 0.79
C ALA A 84 1.20 20.42 1.73
N TYR A 85 1.85 20.40 2.89
CA TYR A 85 1.66 19.35 3.90
C TYR A 85 0.24 19.33 4.46
N GLU A 86 -0.36 20.50 4.75
CA GLU A 86 -1.75 20.56 5.21
C GLU A 86 -2.73 20.00 4.16
N ARG A 87 -2.52 20.32 2.89
CA ARG A 87 -3.32 19.78 1.78
C ARG A 87 -3.14 18.28 1.64
N TYR A 88 -1.91 17.79 1.78
CA TYR A 88 -1.62 16.35 1.82
C TYR A 88 -2.41 15.66 2.93
N CYS A 89 -2.33 16.17 4.16
CA CYS A 89 -3.04 15.60 5.30
C CYS A 89 -4.56 15.61 5.10
N HIS A 90 -5.10 16.66 4.48
CA HIS A 90 -6.54 16.75 4.16
C HIS A 90 -6.94 15.70 3.13
N ALA A 91 -6.20 15.64 2.01
CA ALA A 91 -6.47 14.70 0.93
C ALA A 91 -6.32 13.24 1.41
N LEU A 92 -5.30 12.95 2.23
CA LEU A 92 -5.09 11.62 2.80
C LEU A 92 -6.27 11.17 3.68
N ARG A 93 -6.79 12.07 4.52
CA ARG A 93 -7.98 11.78 5.34
C ARG A 93 -9.21 11.51 4.49
N GLU A 94 -9.44 12.29 3.45
CA GLU A 94 -10.58 12.08 2.55
C GLU A 94 -10.45 10.78 1.75
N ASN A 95 -9.29 10.54 1.15
CA ASN A 95 -9.05 9.35 0.31
C ASN A 95 -9.13 8.05 1.09
N LEU A 96 -8.67 8.03 2.34
CA LEU A 96 -8.66 6.84 3.20
C LEU A 96 -9.87 6.78 4.17
N GLY A 97 -10.74 7.79 4.19
CA GLY A 97 -11.88 7.86 5.11
C GLY A 97 -11.43 7.88 6.57
N LEU A 98 -10.46 8.75 6.90
CA LEU A 98 -9.92 8.89 8.25
C LEU A 98 -10.61 10.07 8.97
N ASP A 99 -10.59 10.02 10.30
CA ASP A 99 -10.98 11.15 11.14
C ASP A 99 -9.83 12.16 11.33
N ASN A 100 -10.06 13.19 12.14
CA ASN A 100 -9.05 14.23 12.43
C ASN A 100 -7.82 13.70 13.18
N HIS A 101 -7.87 12.51 13.74
CA HIS A 101 -6.77 11.82 14.43
C HIS A 101 -6.14 10.71 13.55
N PHE A 102 -6.43 10.71 12.25
CA PHE A 102 -5.99 9.70 11.30
C PHE A 102 -6.44 8.28 11.65
N MET A 103 -7.55 8.14 12.40
CA MET A 103 -8.17 6.84 12.68
C MET A 103 -9.13 6.45 11.57
N ALA A 104 -9.06 5.21 11.12
CA ALA A 104 -9.94 4.68 10.08
C ALA A 104 -11.41 4.64 10.57
N GLN A 105 -12.30 5.35 9.88
CA GLN A 105 -13.75 5.34 10.16
C GLN A 105 -14.41 4.07 9.62
N ASN A 106 -13.91 3.55 8.50
CA ASN A 106 -14.41 2.33 7.90
C ASN A 106 -13.32 1.24 7.93
N ARG A 107 -13.53 0.24 8.80
CA ARG A 107 -12.56 -0.84 9.05
C ARG A 107 -12.54 -1.94 7.96
N ARG A 108 -13.10 -1.70 6.79
CA ARG A 108 -13.13 -2.72 5.72
C ARG A 108 -11.76 -2.90 5.05
N MET A 109 -11.07 -1.81 4.76
CA MET A 109 -9.79 -1.81 4.04
C MET A 109 -8.62 -1.54 4.98
N ILE A 110 -8.80 -0.61 5.93
CA ILE A 110 -7.77 -0.17 6.88
C ILE A 110 -8.32 -0.34 8.29
N SER A 111 -7.51 -0.86 9.18
CA SER A 111 -7.87 -0.98 10.60
C SER A 111 -6.80 -0.29 11.45
N GLY A 112 -7.21 0.66 12.29
CA GLY A 112 -6.31 1.36 13.21
C GLY A 112 -6.01 2.79 12.78
N GLN A 113 -4.89 3.30 13.27
CA GLN A 113 -4.40 4.65 12.99
C GLN A 113 -3.38 4.62 11.86
N VAL A 114 -3.50 5.57 10.93
CA VAL A 114 -2.50 5.82 9.88
C VAL A 114 -1.47 6.79 10.43
N GLU A 115 -0.22 6.46 10.33
CA GLU A 115 0.90 7.32 10.75
C GLU A 115 1.71 7.72 9.52
N ILE A 116 1.94 9.01 9.37
CA ILE A 116 2.81 9.55 8.31
C ILE A 116 4.24 9.46 8.84
N GLN A 117 5.05 8.58 8.24
CA GLN A 117 6.43 8.40 8.65
C GLN A 117 7.31 9.51 8.11
N ASN A 118 7.04 9.92 6.86
CA ASN A 118 7.84 10.88 6.15
C ASN A 118 7.01 11.59 5.08
N TYR A 119 7.19 12.90 4.96
CA TYR A 119 6.64 13.70 3.86
C TYR A 119 7.75 14.59 3.32
N THR A 120 8.08 14.45 2.04
CA THR A 120 9.23 15.13 1.42
C THR A 120 8.81 15.85 0.16
N ILE A 121 9.20 17.11 0.04
CA ILE A 121 9.07 17.93 -1.17
C ILE A 121 10.45 18.03 -1.81
N TYR A 122 10.49 17.80 -3.11
CA TYR A 122 11.67 17.99 -3.94
C TYR A 122 11.38 19.14 -4.91
N ASN A 123 12.09 20.25 -4.77
CA ASN A 123 12.05 21.36 -5.71
C ASN A 123 13.27 21.29 -6.61
N VAL A 124 13.05 20.96 -7.88
CA VAL A 124 14.12 20.79 -8.85
C VAL A 124 14.33 22.10 -9.63
N THR A 125 15.56 22.62 -9.56
CA THR A 125 16.04 23.71 -10.39
C THR A 125 17.06 23.16 -11.39
N SER A 126 17.64 23.97 -12.26
CA SER A 126 18.55 23.49 -13.32
C SER A 126 19.66 22.56 -12.84
N ASP A 127 20.26 22.84 -11.68
CA ASP A 127 21.43 22.11 -11.18
C ASP A 127 21.27 21.55 -9.76
N LEU A 128 20.24 22.02 -9.02
CA LEU A 128 20.04 21.71 -7.62
C LEU A 128 18.64 21.17 -7.37
N VAL A 129 18.56 20.26 -6.43
CA VAL A 129 17.33 19.78 -5.81
C VAL A 129 17.29 20.32 -4.38
N GLU A 130 16.37 21.20 -4.08
CA GLU A 130 16.04 21.59 -2.71
C GLU A 130 15.07 20.59 -2.12
N ILE A 131 15.39 20.10 -0.92
CA ILE A 131 14.64 19.04 -0.26
C ILE A 131 14.13 19.61 1.05
N TRP A 132 12.81 19.60 1.19
CA TRP A 132 12.12 19.88 2.44
C TRP A 132 11.47 18.59 2.93
N GLN A 133 11.82 18.15 4.14
CA GLN A 133 11.32 16.91 4.71
C GLN A 133 10.75 17.16 6.08
N ARG A 134 9.60 16.55 6.34
CA ARG A 134 8.96 16.50 7.64
C ARG A 134 8.84 15.05 8.08
N ASP A 135 9.47 14.76 9.23
CA ASP A 135 9.46 13.43 9.84
C ASP A 135 8.21 13.21 10.69
N ARG A 136 8.02 11.98 11.12
CA ARG A 136 6.93 11.53 12.01
C ARG A 136 6.76 12.41 13.25
N ASP A 137 7.86 12.85 13.86
CA ASP A 137 7.85 13.69 15.07
C ASP A 137 7.53 15.16 14.79
N GLY A 138 7.25 15.52 13.53
CA GLY A 138 7.02 16.87 13.09
C GLY A 138 8.28 17.70 12.90
N THR A 139 9.47 17.09 13.03
CA THR A 139 10.75 17.76 12.79
C THR A 139 10.90 18.05 11.30
N VAL A 140 11.21 19.31 10.99
CA VAL A 140 11.44 19.75 9.62
C VAL A 140 12.94 19.87 9.39
N SER A 141 13.40 19.28 8.29
CA SER A 141 14.78 19.36 7.80
C SER A 141 14.80 19.91 6.37
N VAL A 142 15.73 20.81 6.09
CA VAL A 142 15.90 21.40 4.75
C VAL A 142 17.36 21.27 4.34
N TRP A 143 17.56 20.70 3.16
CA TRP A 143 18.91 20.59 2.57
C TRP A 143 18.83 20.64 1.05
N SER A 144 19.98 20.62 0.38
CA SER A 144 20.05 20.59 -1.09
C SER A 144 21.07 19.56 -1.58
N GLY A 145 20.83 19.05 -2.78
CA GLY A 145 21.71 18.13 -3.49
C GLY A 145 21.79 18.48 -4.96
N ASN A 146 22.76 17.90 -5.68
CA ASN A 146 22.86 18.11 -7.12
C ASN A 146 21.84 17.22 -7.85
N VAL A 147 21.25 17.74 -8.92
CA VAL A 147 20.44 16.96 -9.86
C VAL A 147 21.27 15.78 -10.38
N GLY A 148 20.68 14.61 -10.45
CA GLY A 148 21.36 13.36 -10.84
C GLY A 148 21.99 12.55 -9.69
N ASN A 149 22.07 13.12 -8.47
CA ASN A 149 22.57 12.42 -7.30
C ASN A 149 21.53 12.20 -6.20
N VAL A 150 20.39 12.87 -6.28
CA VAL A 150 19.32 12.77 -5.30
C VAL A 150 18.34 11.66 -5.70
N HIS A 151 18.10 10.75 -4.76
CA HIS A 151 17.13 9.67 -4.93
C HIS A 151 16.05 9.75 -3.86
N ALA A 152 14.82 9.44 -4.24
CA ALA A 152 13.74 9.22 -3.28
C ALA A 152 13.99 7.93 -2.48
N PRO A 153 13.34 7.71 -1.33
CA PRO A 153 13.50 6.51 -0.52
C PRO A 153 13.20 5.20 -1.27
N ASN A 154 12.35 5.24 -2.28
CA ASN A 154 12.07 4.10 -3.16
C ASN A 154 13.17 3.81 -4.21
N GLY A 155 14.27 4.60 -4.20
CA GLY A 155 15.39 4.48 -5.14
C GLY A 155 15.21 5.20 -6.47
N GLN A 156 14.08 5.88 -6.70
CA GLN A 156 13.84 6.67 -7.91
C GLN A 156 14.72 7.92 -7.93
N LEU A 157 15.40 8.17 -9.04
CA LEU A 157 16.15 9.39 -9.25
C LEU A 157 15.19 10.58 -9.35
N ILE A 158 15.53 11.68 -8.66
CA ILE A 158 14.73 12.91 -8.69
C ILE A 158 15.21 13.81 -9.83
N GLU A 159 14.38 13.92 -10.85
CA GLU A 159 14.64 14.75 -12.04
C GLU A 159 13.63 15.90 -12.16
N GLU A 160 12.51 15.80 -11.50
CA GLU A 160 11.41 16.78 -11.56
C GLU A 160 10.93 17.14 -10.16
N THR A 161 10.34 18.35 -10.03
CA THR A 161 9.70 18.79 -8.78
C THR A 161 8.51 17.88 -8.46
N GLY A 162 8.46 17.43 -7.20
CA GLY A 162 7.42 16.50 -6.78
C GLY A 162 7.38 16.30 -5.27
N VAL A 163 6.47 15.43 -4.86
CA VAL A 163 6.23 15.08 -3.46
C VAL A 163 6.32 13.57 -3.29
N TYR A 164 6.95 13.16 -2.20
CA TYR A 164 7.02 11.77 -1.75
C TYR A 164 6.54 11.67 -0.31
N SER A 165 5.77 10.63 0.00
CA SER A 165 5.31 10.34 1.36
C SER A 165 5.36 8.85 1.67
N GLU A 166 5.51 8.54 2.95
CA GLU A 166 5.54 7.17 3.46
C GLU A 166 4.74 7.04 4.76
#